data_6929d65264ee7190f4018e271e3d548d
#
_entry.id   6929d65264ee7190f4018e271e3d548d
#
_cell.length_a   1.000
_cell.length_b   1.000
_cell.length_c   1.000
_cell.angle_alpha   90.00
_cell.angle_beta   90.00
_cell.angle_gamma   90.00
#
_symmetry.space_group_name_H-M   'P 1'
#
loop_
_entity.id
_entity.type
_entity.pdbx_description
1 polymer ?
#
loop_
_entity_poly.entity_id
_entity_poly.type
_entity_poly.pdbx_seq_one_letter_code
_entity_poly.pdbx_strand_id
1 'polypeptide(L)'
;SIYAFKVDSGTSKKETYASKEGIIFTVNGQTQGSLTNNFFTRKSVGMSYLSDCILITLDCSQTDRGWQESLFMNSRDRLRDGNAKEEITQELITIIKNHPGLRALREKRRREALDNKLQDGKPFVEALAQIIKQNPSLSSLLLSGNSRLHNPYKLNDVGEDTDNFAGKTHPDYFRLQKIFPKENP
;
A
#
# COMPACT_ATOMS: atom_id res chain seq x y z
N SER A 1 -17.06 10.82 9.14
CA SER A 1 -16.47 11.59 8.00
C SER A 1 -15.10 11.04 7.62
N ILE A 2 -14.73 11.17 6.36
CA ILE A 2 -13.40 10.75 5.84
C ILE A 2 -12.75 11.97 5.20
N TYR A 3 -11.55 12.31 5.63
CA TYR A 3 -10.75 13.42 5.10
C TYR A 3 -9.53 12.84 4.38
N ALA A 4 -9.34 13.22 3.12
CA ALA A 4 -8.17 12.88 2.33
C ALA A 4 -7.30 14.13 2.13
N PHE A 5 -6.06 14.07 2.56
CA PHE A 5 -5.12 15.17 2.46
C PHE A 5 -4.28 15.05 1.20
N LYS A 6 -3.93 16.20 0.63
CA LYS A 6 -3.02 16.26 -0.50
C LYS A 6 -1.60 15.88 -0.04
N VAL A 7 -0.91 15.13 -0.87
CA VAL A 7 0.50 14.79 -0.67
C VAL A 7 1.29 15.57 -1.72
N ASP A 8 2.19 16.44 -1.27
CA ASP A 8 3.08 17.22 -2.13
C ASP A 8 4.52 16.75 -1.87
N SER A 9 5.20 16.30 -2.92
CA SER A 9 6.63 15.87 -2.86
C SER A 9 6.92 14.84 -1.75
N GLY A 10 6.02 13.89 -1.55
CA GLY A 10 6.16 12.84 -0.53
C GLY A 10 5.72 13.22 0.89
N THR A 11 5.43 14.48 1.15
CA THR A 11 4.97 14.96 2.47
C THR A 11 3.45 15.18 2.45
N SER A 12 2.76 14.65 3.45
CA SER A 12 1.33 14.85 3.62
C SER A 12 1.04 16.03 4.52
N LYS A 13 0.08 16.87 4.12
CA LYS A 13 -0.44 17.96 4.98
C LYS A 13 -1.22 17.46 6.19
N LYS A 14 -1.49 16.15 6.29
CA LYS A 14 -2.13 15.54 7.46
C LYS A 14 -1.31 15.77 8.73
N GLU A 15 0.01 15.74 8.65
CA GLU A 15 0.91 15.92 9.80
C GLU A 15 0.68 17.23 10.54
N THR A 16 0.19 18.26 9.85
CA THR A 16 -0.16 19.54 10.47
C THR A 16 -1.39 19.45 11.39
N TYR A 17 -2.30 18.50 11.11
CA TYR A 17 -3.57 18.37 11.83
C TYR A 17 -3.60 17.17 12.77
N ALA A 18 -3.03 16.03 12.34
CA ALA A 18 -3.05 14.78 13.07
C ALA A 18 -1.89 13.89 12.62
N SER A 19 -0.77 13.93 13.32
CA SER A 19 0.46 13.24 12.88
C SER A 19 0.38 11.72 13.03
N LYS A 20 -0.19 11.24 14.12
CA LYS A 20 -0.21 9.81 14.47
C LYS A 20 -1.60 9.18 14.37
N GLU A 21 -2.63 9.98 14.43
CA GLU A 21 -4.02 9.52 14.43
C GLU A 21 -4.43 9.11 13.01
N GLY A 22 -5.06 7.95 12.91
CA GLY A 22 -5.68 7.46 11.68
C GLY A 22 -7.20 7.57 11.74
N ILE A 23 -7.78 7.17 12.88
CA ILE A 23 -9.22 7.22 13.14
C ILE A 23 -9.44 7.87 14.48
N ILE A 24 -10.26 8.91 14.53
CA ILE A 24 -10.63 9.65 15.74
C ILE A 24 -12.09 9.33 16.06
N PHE A 25 -12.36 8.97 17.31
CA PHE A 25 -13.69 8.74 17.83
C PHE A 25 -14.17 9.96 18.61
N THR A 26 -15.35 10.44 18.29
CA THR A 26 -15.94 11.61 18.95
C THR A 26 -17.31 11.29 19.53
N VAL A 27 -17.65 11.95 20.64
CA VAL A 27 -18.98 11.97 21.22
C VAL A 27 -19.32 13.44 21.49
N ASN A 28 -20.44 13.92 20.97
CA ASN A 28 -20.87 15.33 21.05
C ASN A 28 -19.75 16.31 20.66
N GLY A 29 -19.00 16.00 19.61
CA GLY A 29 -17.90 16.83 19.11
C GLY A 29 -16.61 16.78 19.92
N GLN A 30 -16.56 16.02 21.02
CA GLN A 30 -15.35 15.84 21.83
C GLN A 30 -14.66 14.53 21.47
N THR A 31 -13.33 14.57 21.29
CA THR A 31 -12.52 13.37 21.09
C THR A 31 -12.54 12.49 22.34
N GLN A 32 -12.81 11.20 22.15
CA GLN A 32 -12.87 10.20 23.22
C GLN A 32 -11.73 9.16 23.11
N GLY A 33 -11.08 9.10 21.97
CA GLY A 33 -9.96 8.19 21.70
C GLY A 33 -9.63 8.13 20.23
N SER A 34 -8.55 7.44 19.91
CA SER A 34 -8.11 7.29 18.51
C SER A 34 -7.48 5.93 18.25
N LEU A 35 -7.47 5.53 16.98
CA LEU A 35 -6.61 4.51 16.44
C LEU A 35 -5.52 5.17 15.62
N THR A 36 -4.29 4.68 15.74
CA THR A 36 -3.15 5.22 15.01
C THR A 36 -3.24 4.92 13.51
N ASN A 37 -2.51 5.67 12.69
CA ASN A 37 -2.39 5.45 11.24
C ASN A 37 -1.88 4.05 10.87
N ASN A 38 -1.18 3.37 11.79
CA ASN A 38 -0.78 1.96 11.62
C ASN A 38 -1.97 1.01 11.45
N PHE A 39 -3.17 1.42 11.79
CA PHE A 39 -4.38 0.66 11.48
C PHE A 39 -4.51 0.37 9.98
N PHE A 40 -4.21 1.35 9.12
CA PHE A 40 -4.33 1.21 7.67
C PHE A 40 -3.24 0.31 7.05
N THR A 41 -2.11 0.13 7.73
CA THR A 41 -1.00 -0.72 7.26
C THR A 41 -1.23 -2.20 7.52
N ARG A 42 -2.21 -2.56 8.36
CA ARG A 42 -2.54 -3.96 8.67
C ARG A 42 -2.92 -4.70 7.39
N LYS A 43 -2.47 -5.95 7.25
CA LYS A 43 -2.81 -6.82 6.11
C LYS A 43 -4.32 -6.99 5.92
N SER A 44 -5.09 -7.02 7.00
CA SER A 44 -6.55 -7.12 6.99
C SER A 44 -7.23 -5.92 6.35
N VAL A 45 -6.67 -4.72 6.50
CA VAL A 45 -7.17 -3.46 5.93
C VAL A 45 -6.63 -3.22 4.52
N GLY A 46 -5.32 -3.40 4.33
CA GLY A 46 -4.67 -3.31 3.03
C GLY A 46 -4.65 -1.90 2.41
N MET A 47 -4.60 -0.85 3.25
CA MET A 47 -4.63 0.56 2.82
C MET A 47 -3.34 1.32 3.17
N SER A 48 -2.19 0.64 3.12
CA SER A 48 -0.89 1.20 3.52
C SER A 48 -0.51 2.49 2.79
N TYR A 49 -0.85 2.63 1.51
CA TYR A 49 -0.59 3.87 0.75
C TYR A 49 -1.45 5.07 1.18
N LEU A 50 -2.43 4.84 2.07
CA LEU A 50 -3.30 5.89 2.59
C LEU A 50 -2.99 6.27 4.04
N SER A 51 -2.13 5.53 4.75
CA SER A 51 -1.85 5.72 6.17
C SER A 51 -1.51 7.17 6.54
N ASP A 52 -0.73 7.82 5.68
CA ASP A 52 -0.20 9.16 5.96
C ASP A 52 -1.02 10.29 5.31
N CYS A 53 -2.07 9.96 4.57
CA CYS A 53 -2.86 10.95 3.86
C CYS A 53 -4.36 10.92 4.16
N ILE A 54 -4.85 10.01 4.99
CA ILE A 54 -6.26 10.00 5.40
C ILE A 54 -6.43 10.13 6.90
N LEU A 55 -7.53 10.76 7.28
CA LEU A 55 -8.03 10.84 8.64
C LEU A 55 -9.52 10.52 8.60
N ILE A 56 -9.96 9.61 9.47
CA ILE A 56 -11.37 9.25 9.61
C ILE A 56 -11.86 9.74 10.96
N THR A 57 -12.98 10.46 10.97
CA THR A 57 -13.68 10.83 12.20
C THR A 57 -14.98 10.05 12.30
N LEU A 58 -15.14 9.33 13.39
CA LEU A 58 -16.34 8.58 13.75
C LEU A 58 -17.07 9.30 14.88
N ASP A 59 -18.31 9.70 14.59
CA ASP A 59 -19.19 10.26 15.61
C ASP A 59 -20.01 9.14 16.25
N CYS A 60 -19.79 8.91 17.53
CA CYS A 60 -20.45 7.91 18.35
C CYS A 60 -21.54 8.52 19.25
N SER A 61 -21.98 9.75 18.98
CA SER A 61 -22.97 10.44 19.82
C SER A 61 -24.32 9.73 19.87
N GLN A 62 -24.67 9.00 18.82
CA GLN A 62 -25.95 8.27 18.71
C GLN A 62 -25.87 6.80 19.14
N THR A 63 -24.71 6.34 19.63
CA THR A 63 -24.57 4.96 20.11
C THR A 63 -25.09 4.84 21.55
N ASP A 64 -25.45 3.60 21.92
CA ASP A 64 -25.91 3.33 23.30
C ASP A 64 -24.86 3.72 24.34
N ARG A 65 -25.34 4.25 25.48
CA ARG A 65 -24.46 4.74 26.53
C ARG A 65 -23.61 3.63 27.17
N GLY A 66 -24.20 2.45 27.36
CA GLY A 66 -23.49 1.30 27.91
C GLY A 66 -22.34 0.84 26.95
N TRP A 67 -22.59 0.92 25.65
CA TRP A 67 -21.58 0.65 24.65
C TRP A 67 -20.47 1.71 24.64
N GLN A 68 -20.82 3.01 24.77
CA GLN A 68 -19.83 4.08 24.89
C GLN A 68 -18.93 3.89 26.13
N GLU A 69 -19.52 3.55 27.28
CA GLU A 69 -18.79 3.28 28.53
C GLU A 69 -17.87 2.05 28.43
N SER A 70 -18.25 1.06 27.61
CA SER A 70 -17.42 -0.13 27.36
C SER A 70 -16.25 0.16 26.39
N LEU A 71 -16.42 1.10 25.46
CA LEU A 71 -15.43 1.43 24.44
C LEU A 71 -14.46 2.52 24.88
N PHE A 72 -14.94 3.55 25.59
CA PHE A 72 -14.13 4.71 25.93
C PHE A 72 -13.60 4.66 27.37
N MET A 73 -12.38 5.17 27.54
CA MET A 73 -11.80 5.38 28.87
C MET A 73 -12.15 6.77 29.40
N ASN A 74 -12.24 6.91 30.71
CA ASN A 74 -12.49 8.21 31.37
C ASN A 74 -11.37 9.22 31.10
N SER A 75 -10.14 8.75 30.78
CA SER A 75 -9.00 9.58 30.40
C SER A 75 -9.13 10.23 29.02
N ARG A 76 -10.02 9.70 28.15
CA ARG A 76 -10.29 10.19 26.78
C ARG A 76 -9.06 10.20 25.87
N ASP A 77 -8.04 9.42 26.18
CA ASP A 77 -6.80 9.33 25.41
C ASP A 77 -6.77 8.12 24.46
N ARG A 78 -7.46 7.06 24.83
CA ARG A 78 -7.48 5.78 24.09
C ARG A 78 -8.77 5.00 24.30
N LEU A 79 -8.99 4.03 23.42
CA LEU A 79 -10.07 3.07 23.54
C LEU A 79 -9.73 2.04 24.61
N ARG A 80 -10.75 1.63 25.37
CA ARG A 80 -10.64 0.53 26.33
C ARG A 80 -10.46 -0.79 25.59
N ASP A 81 -9.54 -1.62 26.04
CA ASP A 81 -9.38 -2.97 25.50
C ASP A 81 -10.55 -3.85 25.94
N GLY A 82 -11.16 -4.55 24.99
CA GLY A 82 -12.32 -5.41 25.22
C GLY A 82 -13.12 -5.66 23.95
N ASN A 83 -14.22 -6.40 24.10
CA ASN A 83 -15.07 -6.84 22.99
C ASN A 83 -15.59 -5.69 22.12
N ALA A 84 -16.01 -4.58 22.73
CA ALA A 84 -16.51 -3.42 21.99
C ALA A 84 -15.45 -2.81 21.04
N LYS A 85 -14.18 -2.78 21.46
CA LYS A 85 -13.07 -2.34 20.62
C LYS A 85 -12.78 -3.32 19.48
N GLU A 86 -12.86 -4.61 19.75
CA GLU A 86 -12.66 -5.63 18.73
C GLU A 86 -13.77 -5.58 17.69
N GLU A 87 -15.02 -5.50 18.10
CA GLU A 87 -16.19 -5.41 17.26
C GLU A 87 -16.12 -4.20 16.32
N ILE A 88 -15.95 -3.00 16.86
CA ILE A 88 -15.83 -1.79 16.03
C ILE A 88 -14.62 -1.85 15.10
N THR A 89 -13.53 -2.47 15.53
CA THR A 89 -12.34 -2.65 14.71
C THR A 89 -12.63 -3.55 13.50
N GLN A 90 -13.35 -4.64 13.67
CA GLN A 90 -13.74 -5.55 12.59
C GLN A 90 -14.71 -4.91 11.60
N GLU A 91 -15.69 -4.17 12.12
CA GLU A 91 -16.61 -3.40 11.25
C GLU A 91 -15.85 -2.36 10.42
N LEU A 92 -14.95 -1.61 11.05
CA LEU A 92 -14.12 -0.63 10.37
C LEU A 92 -13.25 -1.24 9.28
N ILE A 93 -12.64 -2.40 9.54
CA ILE A 93 -11.88 -3.14 8.53
C ILE A 93 -12.77 -3.45 7.32
N THR A 94 -13.97 -3.95 7.57
CA THR A 94 -14.91 -4.33 6.51
C THR A 94 -15.37 -3.12 5.69
N ILE A 95 -15.75 -2.03 6.35
CA ILE A 95 -16.20 -0.79 5.70
C ILE A 95 -15.07 -0.16 4.87
N ILE A 96 -13.90 0.01 5.46
CA ILE A 96 -12.76 0.67 4.81
C ILE A 96 -12.26 -0.15 3.61
N LYS A 97 -12.14 -1.46 3.77
CA LYS A 97 -11.71 -2.36 2.71
C LYS A 97 -12.65 -2.36 1.50
N ASN A 98 -13.95 -2.24 1.75
CA ASN A 98 -14.98 -2.29 0.71
C ASN A 98 -15.37 -0.92 0.15
N HIS A 99 -14.90 0.17 0.75
CA HIS A 99 -15.27 1.53 0.33
C HIS A 99 -14.67 1.87 -1.05
N PRO A 100 -15.50 2.11 -2.09
CA PRO A 100 -15.01 2.28 -3.47
C PRO A 100 -14.09 3.48 -3.64
N GLY A 101 -14.39 4.61 -2.98
CA GLY A 101 -13.57 5.81 -3.04
C GLY A 101 -12.18 5.62 -2.41
N LEU A 102 -12.08 4.87 -1.30
CA LEU A 102 -10.79 4.58 -0.68
C LEU A 102 -9.95 3.63 -1.54
N ARG A 103 -10.59 2.66 -2.20
CA ARG A 103 -9.92 1.77 -3.15
C ARG A 103 -9.35 2.54 -4.35
N ALA A 104 -10.15 3.43 -4.94
CA ALA A 104 -9.70 4.29 -6.05
C ALA A 104 -8.54 5.20 -5.62
N LEU A 105 -8.65 5.84 -4.45
CA LEU A 105 -7.60 6.67 -3.90
C LEU A 105 -6.32 5.88 -3.61
N ARG A 106 -6.42 4.67 -3.06
CA ARG A 106 -5.28 3.77 -2.84
C ARG A 106 -4.55 3.47 -4.14
N GLU A 107 -5.28 3.09 -5.20
CA GLU A 107 -4.66 2.80 -6.50
C GLU A 107 -3.98 4.04 -7.09
N LYS A 108 -4.59 5.21 -6.97
CA LYS A 108 -3.98 6.47 -7.38
C LYS A 108 -2.66 6.72 -6.63
N ARG A 109 -2.66 6.62 -5.30
CA ARG A 109 -1.45 6.82 -4.47
C ARG A 109 -0.37 5.78 -4.73
N ARG A 110 -0.77 4.54 -4.98
CA ARG A 110 0.17 3.49 -5.37
C ARG A 110 0.90 3.82 -6.67
N ARG A 111 0.17 4.30 -7.70
CA ARG A 111 0.77 4.72 -8.96
C ARG A 111 1.73 5.90 -8.76
N GLU A 112 1.29 6.94 -8.07
CA GLU A 112 2.14 8.10 -7.74
C GLU A 112 3.42 7.68 -7.00
N ALA A 113 3.34 6.78 -6.04
CA ALA A 113 4.50 6.28 -5.31
C ALA A 113 5.46 5.46 -6.20
N LEU A 114 4.92 4.69 -7.15
CA LEU A 114 5.73 3.96 -8.13
C LEU A 114 6.42 4.91 -9.11
N ASP A 115 5.71 5.91 -9.62
CA ASP A 115 6.25 6.91 -10.54
C ASP A 115 7.39 7.71 -9.89
N ASN A 116 7.22 8.12 -8.64
CA ASN A 116 8.27 8.80 -7.88
C ASN A 116 9.52 7.91 -7.71
N LYS A 117 9.36 6.64 -7.36
CA LYS A 117 10.48 5.69 -7.25
C LYS A 117 11.20 5.46 -8.58
N LEU A 118 10.47 5.45 -9.69
CA LEU A 118 11.07 5.35 -11.03
C LEU A 118 11.89 6.60 -11.38
N GLN A 119 11.38 7.78 -11.01
CA GLN A 119 12.12 9.03 -11.23
C GLN A 119 13.38 9.11 -10.38
N ASP A 120 13.31 8.72 -9.11
CA ASP A 120 14.45 8.66 -8.21
C ASP A 120 15.54 7.67 -8.69
N GLY A 121 15.16 6.63 -9.42
CA GLY A 121 16.08 5.65 -10.00
C GLY A 121 16.79 6.11 -11.28
N LYS A 122 16.29 7.11 -11.99
CA LYS A 122 16.88 7.56 -13.28
C LYS A 122 18.35 7.98 -13.18
N PRO A 123 18.78 8.79 -12.19
CA PRO A 123 20.19 9.18 -12.08
C PRO A 123 21.13 7.98 -11.91
N PHE A 124 20.67 6.95 -11.20
CA PHE A 124 21.45 5.72 -11.03
C PHE A 124 21.59 4.94 -12.34
N VAL A 125 20.51 4.82 -13.11
CA VAL A 125 20.52 4.15 -14.42
C VAL A 125 21.41 4.90 -15.40
N GLU A 126 21.39 6.23 -15.40
CA GLU A 126 22.23 7.07 -16.23
C GLU A 126 23.72 6.94 -15.86
N ALA A 127 24.04 6.96 -14.57
CA ALA A 127 25.41 6.74 -14.09
C ALA A 127 25.93 5.36 -14.48
N LEU A 128 25.10 4.33 -14.35
CA LEU A 128 25.43 2.95 -14.74
C LEU A 128 25.64 2.83 -16.24
N ALA A 129 24.82 3.48 -17.05
CA ALA A 129 24.99 3.54 -18.49
C ALA A 129 26.29 4.25 -18.91
N GLN A 130 26.72 5.30 -18.20
CA GLN A 130 28.00 5.97 -18.44
C GLN A 130 29.19 5.05 -18.09
N ILE A 131 29.14 4.35 -16.96
CA ILE A 131 30.18 3.40 -16.54
C ILE A 131 30.33 2.28 -17.58
N ILE A 132 29.22 1.73 -18.07
CA ILE A 132 29.21 0.69 -19.11
C ILE A 132 29.83 1.21 -20.42
N LYS A 133 29.52 2.44 -20.82
CA LYS A 133 30.09 3.06 -22.02
C LYS A 133 31.60 3.29 -21.90
N GLN A 134 32.09 3.62 -20.70
CA GLN A 134 33.51 3.87 -20.45
C GLN A 134 34.32 2.58 -20.28
N ASN A 135 33.69 1.45 -20.00
CA ASN A 135 34.36 0.16 -19.78
C ASN A 135 33.83 -0.93 -20.73
N PRO A 136 34.40 -1.08 -21.91
CA PRO A 136 33.98 -2.08 -22.92
C PRO A 136 33.97 -3.52 -22.37
N SER A 137 34.89 -3.84 -21.45
CA SER A 137 34.98 -5.15 -20.81
C SER A 137 33.75 -5.48 -19.94
N LEU A 138 33.22 -4.49 -19.23
CA LEU A 138 31.98 -4.64 -18.47
C LEU A 138 30.77 -4.76 -19.38
N SER A 139 30.77 -4.04 -20.49
CA SER A 139 29.72 -4.14 -21.49
C SER A 139 29.65 -5.55 -22.09
N SER A 140 30.78 -6.17 -22.39
CA SER A 140 30.82 -7.53 -22.92
C SER A 140 30.37 -8.58 -21.92
N LEU A 141 30.69 -8.41 -20.62
CA LEU A 141 30.25 -9.28 -19.54
C LEU A 141 28.72 -9.20 -19.29
N LEU A 142 28.13 -8.01 -19.37
CA LEU A 142 26.70 -7.82 -19.24
C LEU A 142 25.92 -8.31 -20.45
N LEU A 143 26.51 -8.22 -21.65
CA LEU A 143 25.90 -8.72 -22.88
C LEU A 143 26.05 -10.24 -23.06
N SER A 144 27.12 -10.84 -22.53
CA SER A 144 27.32 -12.30 -22.56
C SER A 144 26.46 -13.04 -21.54
N GLY A 145 26.06 -12.37 -20.44
CA GLY A 145 24.97 -12.85 -19.58
C GLY A 145 23.64 -12.60 -20.29
N ASN A 146 23.00 -13.66 -20.78
CA ASN A 146 21.76 -13.68 -21.54
C ASN A 146 20.52 -13.16 -20.73
N SER A 147 20.74 -12.27 -19.78
CA SER A 147 19.74 -11.65 -18.94
C SER A 147 19.57 -10.20 -19.36
N ARG A 148 18.68 -9.96 -20.32
CA ARG A 148 18.09 -8.64 -20.44
C ARG A 148 17.47 -8.32 -19.09
N LEU A 149 18.01 -7.36 -18.36
CA LEU A 149 17.36 -6.77 -17.18
C LEU A 149 16.05 -6.13 -17.67
N HIS A 150 15.01 -6.94 -17.71
CA HIS A 150 13.68 -6.45 -17.99
C HIS A 150 13.29 -5.54 -16.82
N ASN A 151 12.99 -4.26 -17.12
CA ASN A 151 12.55 -3.33 -16.09
C ASN A 151 11.24 -3.85 -15.47
N PRO A 152 11.25 -4.38 -14.23
CA PRO A 152 10.05 -4.97 -13.62
C PRO A 152 8.96 -3.93 -13.35
N TYR A 153 9.24 -2.65 -13.58
CA TYR A 153 8.34 -1.52 -13.33
C TYR A 153 7.78 -0.87 -14.60
N LYS A 154 8.10 -1.38 -15.80
CA LYS A 154 7.41 -0.95 -17.02
C LYS A 154 5.98 -1.45 -17.01
N LEU A 155 5.10 -0.66 -16.42
CA LEU A 155 3.66 -0.76 -16.58
C LEU A 155 3.31 -0.07 -17.93
N ASN A 156 3.10 -0.89 -18.96
CA ASN A 156 2.42 -0.53 -20.21
C ASN A 156 2.86 0.77 -20.89
N ASP A 157 4.07 0.84 -21.43
CA ASP A 157 4.26 1.59 -22.65
C ASP A 157 3.77 0.69 -23.81
N VAL A 158 2.57 0.97 -24.28
CA VAL A 158 2.07 0.52 -25.58
C VAL A 158 2.79 1.38 -26.62
N GLY A 159 4.00 1.02 -26.95
CA GLY A 159 4.85 1.68 -27.92
C GLY A 159 5.89 0.69 -28.42
N GLU A 160 5.55 0.03 -29.51
CA GLU A 160 6.46 -0.50 -30.54
C GLU A 160 7.80 -1.07 -30.07
N ASP A 161 7.78 -2.29 -29.50
CA ASP A 161 8.91 -3.20 -29.65
C ASP A 161 8.45 -4.37 -30.53
N THR A 162 8.75 -4.21 -31.83
CA THR A 162 8.68 -5.27 -32.83
C THR A 162 9.84 -6.24 -32.66
N ASP A 163 9.99 -6.83 -31.50
CA ASP A 163 10.76 -8.04 -31.32
C ASP A 163 9.81 -9.22 -31.34
N ASN A 164 9.95 -10.08 -32.35
CA ASN A 164 9.23 -11.32 -32.57
C ASN A 164 9.37 -12.28 -31.38
N PHE A 165 8.78 -11.95 -30.25
CA PHE A 165 8.63 -12.86 -29.15
C PHE A 165 7.29 -13.62 -29.30
N ALA A 166 7.38 -14.85 -29.80
CA ALA A 166 6.22 -15.75 -30.03
C ALA A 166 5.69 -16.37 -28.72
N GLY A 167 6.13 -15.90 -27.55
CA GLY A 167 5.74 -16.43 -26.23
C GLY A 167 5.00 -15.41 -25.37
N LYS A 168 4.31 -15.89 -24.34
CA LYS A 168 3.65 -15.05 -23.33
C LYS A 168 4.68 -14.48 -22.37
N THR A 169 4.59 -13.20 -22.05
CA THR A 169 5.48 -12.50 -21.09
C THR A 169 5.30 -12.95 -19.65
N HIS A 170 4.18 -13.60 -19.34
CA HIS A 170 3.89 -14.15 -18.02
C HIS A 170 3.33 -15.57 -18.16
N PRO A 171 3.73 -16.51 -17.29
CA PRO A 171 3.12 -17.83 -17.25
C PRO A 171 1.68 -17.72 -16.76
N ASP A 172 0.71 -18.20 -17.54
CA ASP A 172 -0.69 -18.20 -17.15
C ASP A 172 -1.01 -19.29 -16.11
N TYR A 173 -0.18 -20.31 -16.03
CA TYR A 173 -0.32 -21.40 -15.07
C TYR A 173 1.00 -22.14 -14.85
N PHE A 174 1.13 -22.74 -13.67
CA PHE A 174 2.19 -23.69 -13.34
C PHE A 174 1.60 -25.10 -13.31
N ARG A 175 2.14 -26.00 -14.11
CA ARG A 175 1.79 -27.41 -14.08
C ARG A 175 2.88 -28.15 -13.33
N LEU A 176 2.60 -28.60 -12.11
CA LEU A 176 3.47 -29.52 -11.38
C LEU A 176 3.27 -30.94 -11.96
N GLN A 177 4.26 -31.44 -12.68
CA GLN A 177 4.28 -32.80 -13.12
C GLN A 177 4.79 -33.68 -11.98
N LYS A 178 3.93 -34.49 -11.36
CA LYS A 178 4.35 -35.50 -10.40
C LYS A 178 5.15 -36.58 -11.16
N ILE A 179 6.45 -36.60 -10.96
CA ILE A 179 7.31 -37.70 -11.39
C ILE A 179 7.19 -38.77 -10.31
N PHE A 180 6.38 -39.77 -10.56
CA PHE A 180 6.41 -40.99 -9.73
C PHE A 180 7.63 -41.81 -10.15
N PRO A 181 8.51 -42.24 -9.23
CA PRO A 181 9.53 -43.19 -9.57
C PRO A 181 8.85 -44.47 -10.08
N LYS A 182 9.24 -44.95 -11.24
CA LYS A 182 8.83 -46.29 -11.69
C LYS A 182 9.43 -47.31 -10.74
N GLU A 183 8.59 -48.01 -10.00
CA GLU A 183 8.99 -49.25 -9.35
C GLU A 183 9.32 -50.21 -10.47
N ASN A 184 10.58 -50.67 -10.47
CA ASN A 184 10.99 -51.80 -11.29
C ASN A 184 10.51 -53.08 -10.63
N PRO A 185 10.04 -54.09 -11.40
CA PRO A 185 9.58 -55.37 -10.92
C PRO A 185 10.76 -56.23 -10.37
#